data_58c25498b9ab673a79cfc5b2dfe15e9d
#
_entry.id   58c25498b9ab673a79cfc5b2dfe15e9d
#
_cell.length_a   1.000
_cell.length_b   1.000
_cell.length_c   1.000
_cell.angle_alpha   90.00
_cell.angle_beta   90.00
_cell.angle_gamma   90.00
#
_symmetry.space_group_name_H-M   'P 1'
#
loop_
_entity.id
_entity.type
_entity.pdbx_description
1 polymer ?
#
loop_
_entity_poly.entity_id
_entity_poly.type
_entity_poly.pdbx_seq_one_letter_code
_entity_poly.pdbx_strand_id
1 'polypeptide(L)'
;MSDVYFFFTQSTLVVGFHLIISNGIQVKLTRGDETFDQCQEKIKRAQYGGSPVELKSTDVFRAVAVGLGSLGIIYSITYRCIPVYNIEEERTVVQIPWPGQKAFHVRHKFEAILRNHTEGEFFSVFVNPYPEPKR
;
A
#
# COMPACT_ATOMS: atom_id res chain seq x y z
N MET A 1 7.36 -18.44 17.75
CA MET A 1 6.81 -17.07 17.76
C MET A 1 7.02 -16.56 16.33
N SER A 2 5.99 -16.59 15.52
CA SER A 2 6.10 -16.22 14.10
C SER A 2 5.91 -14.73 13.99
N ASP A 3 7.01 -14.00 13.83
CA ASP A 3 6.99 -12.58 13.57
C ASP A 3 6.37 -12.37 12.19
N VAL A 4 5.16 -11.85 12.17
CA VAL A 4 4.47 -11.45 10.94
C VAL A 4 5.08 -10.11 10.55
N TYR A 5 5.98 -10.13 9.57
CA TYR A 5 6.53 -8.91 8.99
C TYR A 5 5.41 -8.19 8.20
N PHE A 6 4.94 -7.09 8.74
CA PHE A 6 4.04 -6.19 8.03
C PHE A 6 4.85 -5.40 7.01
N PHE A 7 4.67 -5.72 5.73
CA PHE A 7 5.14 -4.83 4.66
C PHE A 7 4.34 -3.54 4.73
N PHE A 8 4.96 -2.47 5.18
CA PHE A 8 4.36 -1.14 5.13
C PHE A 8 4.33 -0.66 3.69
N THR A 9 3.19 -0.84 3.03
CA THR A 9 2.94 -0.17 1.76
C THR A 9 2.68 1.31 2.02
N GLN A 10 2.93 2.18 1.04
CA GLN A 10 2.63 3.63 1.19
C GLN A 10 1.19 3.87 1.66
N SER A 11 0.25 3.02 1.25
CA SER A 11 -1.15 3.09 1.65
C SER A 11 -1.39 2.90 3.15
N THR A 12 -0.52 2.16 3.84
CA THR A 12 -0.64 1.98 5.31
C THR A 12 -0.18 3.20 6.09
N LEU A 13 0.63 4.04 5.48
CA LEU A 13 1.11 5.29 6.08
C LEU A 13 0.11 6.44 5.93
N VAL A 14 -0.90 6.29 5.08
CA VAL A 14 -1.94 7.31 4.91
C VAL A 14 -2.80 7.38 6.17
N VAL A 15 -2.92 8.57 6.73
CA VAL A 15 -3.71 8.86 7.94
C VAL A 15 -4.90 9.78 7.67
N GLY A 16 -4.92 10.45 6.53
CA GLY A 16 -6.02 11.35 6.18
C GLY A 16 -6.09 11.65 4.68
N PHE A 17 -7.30 11.95 4.23
CA PHE A 17 -7.59 12.44 2.90
C PHE A 17 -8.32 13.77 2.99
N HIS A 18 -8.03 14.68 2.08
CA HIS A 18 -8.86 15.84 1.80
C HIS A 18 -9.43 15.68 0.40
N LEU A 19 -10.74 15.60 0.31
CA LEU A 19 -11.49 15.28 -0.92
C LEU A 19 -12.37 16.46 -1.30
N ILE A 20 -12.59 16.61 -2.61
CA ILE A 20 -13.67 17.40 -3.16
C ILE A 20 -14.65 16.43 -3.81
N ILE A 21 -15.83 16.32 -3.23
CA ILE A 21 -16.90 15.44 -3.71
C ILE A 21 -17.88 16.20 -4.61
N SER A 22 -18.94 15.52 -5.07
CA SER A 22 -19.99 16.14 -5.89
C SER A 22 -20.50 17.43 -5.25
N ASN A 23 -20.89 18.39 -6.07
CA ASN A 23 -21.32 19.75 -5.67
C ASN A 23 -20.22 20.59 -5.01
N GLY A 24 -18.94 20.25 -5.16
CA GLY A 24 -17.82 21.03 -4.64
C GLY A 24 -17.69 21.04 -3.12
N ILE A 25 -18.33 20.10 -2.44
CA ILE A 25 -18.21 19.96 -0.98
C ILE A 25 -16.83 19.41 -0.65
N GLN A 26 -16.15 20.08 0.27
CA GLN A 26 -14.85 19.64 0.78
C GLN A 26 -15.03 18.71 1.97
N VAL A 27 -14.30 17.60 1.99
CA VAL A 27 -14.35 16.58 3.03
C VAL A 27 -12.94 16.28 3.54
N LYS A 28 -12.73 16.38 4.83
CA LYS A 28 -11.55 15.86 5.52
C LYS A 28 -11.91 14.52 6.15
N LEU A 29 -11.28 13.46 5.69
CA LEU A 29 -11.57 12.10 6.11
C LEU A 29 -10.39 11.52 6.85
N THR A 30 -10.64 11.01 8.05
CA THR A 30 -9.69 10.25 8.87
C THR A 30 -10.31 8.93 9.30
N ARG A 31 -9.50 8.03 9.86
CA ARG A 31 -10.01 6.79 10.45
C ARG A 31 -10.77 7.09 11.73
N GLY A 32 -11.83 6.33 11.99
CA GLY A 32 -12.66 6.46 13.16
C GLY A 32 -13.82 5.47 13.12
N ASP A 33 -14.80 5.67 13.95
CA ASP A 33 -15.92 4.78 14.23
C ASP A 33 -17.27 5.28 13.68
N GLU A 34 -17.31 6.40 13.00
CA GLU A 34 -18.54 6.89 12.38
C GLU A 34 -19.02 5.91 11.30
N THR A 35 -20.33 5.61 11.35
CA THR A 35 -20.97 4.80 10.34
C THR A 35 -21.16 5.56 9.03
N PHE A 36 -21.40 4.81 7.95
CA PHE A 36 -21.67 5.41 6.63
C PHE A 36 -22.86 6.38 6.69
N ASP A 37 -23.93 6.03 7.40
CA ASP A 37 -25.12 6.86 7.52
C ASP A 37 -24.82 8.20 8.23
N GLN A 38 -24.03 8.16 9.31
CA GLN A 38 -23.59 9.37 10.00
C GLN A 38 -22.74 10.28 9.10
N CYS A 39 -21.84 9.69 8.31
CA CYS A 39 -21.06 10.43 7.33
C CYS A 39 -21.97 11.06 6.26
N GLN A 40 -22.95 10.31 5.75
CA GLN A 40 -23.91 10.80 4.76
C GLN A 40 -24.75 11.96 5.29
N GLU A 41 -25.22 11.88 6.53
CA GLU A 41 -25.96 12.97 7.18
C GLU A 41 -25.14 14.25 7.32
N LYS A 42 -23.86 14.14 7.67
CA LYS A 42 -22.95 15.29 7.73
C LYS A 42 -22.78 15.94 6.36
N ILE A 43 -22.61 15.13 5.31
CA ILE A 43 -22.45 15.62 3.93
C ILE A 43 -23.73 16.30 3.45
N LYS A 44 -24.92 15.75 3.74
CA LYS A 44 -26.21 16.36 3.35
C LYS A 44 -26.42 17.74 3.97
N ARG A 45 -25.85 18.00 5.15
CA ARG A 45 -25.94 19.31 5.84
C ARG A 45 -24.89 20.30 5.38
N ALA A 46 -23.92 19.87 4.59
CA ALA A 46 -22.83 20.72 4.14
C ALA A 46 -23.28 21.66 3.02
N GLN A 47 -22.68 22.84 2.96
CA GLN A 47 -22.91 23.84 1.95
C GLN A 47 -21.70 24.02 1.03
N TYR A 48 -21.96 24.32 -0.23
CA TYR A 48 -20.93 24.69 -1.19
C TYR A 48 -20.13 25.91 -0.68
N GLY A 49 -18.80 25.80 -0.76
CA GLY A 49 -17.91 26.90 -0.30
C GLY A 49 -17.81 27.06 1.21
N GLY A 50 -18.47 26.18 1.98
CA GLY A 50 -18.35 26.14 3.44
C GLY A 50 -17.03 25.50 3.91
N SER A 51 -16.86 25.48 5.24
CA SER A 51 -15.73 24.76 5.85
C SER A 51 -15.77 23.29 5.50
N PRO A 52 -14.60 22.63 5.36
CA PRO A 52 -14.54 21.21 5.09
C PRO A 52 -15.30 20.38 6.13
N VAL A 53 -16.09 19.42 5.67
CA VAL A 53 -16.79 18.44 6.54
C VAL A 53 -15.80 17.45 7.10
N GLU A 54 -15.73 17.33 8.41
CA GLU A 54 -14.88 16.33 9.05
C GLU A 54 -15.62 15.01 9.22
N LEU A 55 -15.07 13.94 8.61
CA LEU A 55 -15.55 12.58 8.71
C LEU A 55 -14.48 11.70 9.38
N LYS A 56 -14.93 10.85 10.30
CA LYS A 56 -14.06 9.93 11.06
C LYS A 56 -14.56 8.50 10.91
N SER A 57 -14.35 7.90 9.73
CA SER A 57 -14.85 6.57 9.41
C SER A 57 -13.77 5.70 8.77
N THR A 58 -13.50 4.56 9.37
CA THR A 58 -12.52 3.59 8.85
C THR A 58 -13.00 2.94 7.56
N ASP A 59 -14.31 2.65 7.44
CA ASP A 59 -14.85 1.99 6.24
C ASP A 59 -14.87 2.94 5.05
N VAL A 60 -15.31 4.19 5.24
CA VAL A 60 -15.26 5.22 4.20
C VAL A 60 -13.81 5.52 3.82
N PHE A 61 -12.89 5.55 4.79
CA PHE A 61 -11.46 5.74 4.55
C PHE A 61 -10.87 4.64 3.65
N ARG A 62 -11.20 3.37 3.93
CA ARG A 62 -10.77 2.25 3.10
C ARG A 62 -11.35 2.32 1.70
N ALA A 63 -12.63 2.67 1.58
CA ALA A 63 -13.29 2.83 0.28
C ALA A 63 -12.61 3.93 -0.57
N VAL A 64 -12.24 5.06 0.04
CA VAL A 64 -11.50 6.13 -0.65
C VAL A 64 -10.11 5.67 -1.07
N ALA A 65 -9.39 4.94 -0.20
CA ALA A 65 -8.03 4.47 -0.47
C ALA A 65 -7.94 3.53 -1.69
N VAL A 66 -9.01 2.75 -1.96
CA VAL A 66 -9.06 1.82 -3.12
C VAL A 66 -10.01 2.29 -4.22
N GLY A 67 -10.67 3.42 -4.05
CA GLY A 67 -11.77 3.89 -4.90
C GLY A 67 -11.34 4.46 -6.26
N LEU A 68 -10.04 4.50 -6.60
CA LEU A 68 -9.51 5.00 -7.89
C LEU A 68 -10.12 6.35 -8.33
N GLY A 69 -10.44 7.22 -7.36
CA GLY A 69 -11.04 8.54 -7.63
C GLY A 69 -12.56 8.54 -7.85
N SER A 70 -13.25 7.39 -7.74
CA SER A 70 -14.71 7.31 -7.96
C SER A 70 -15.55 8.06 -6.92
N LEU A 71 -14.98 8.28 -5.73
CA LEU A 71 -15.65 8.95 -4.61
C LEU A 71 -15.40 10.47 -4.53
N GLY A 72 -14.60 11.01 -5.47
CA GLY A 72 -14.28 12.42 -5.51
C GLY A 72 -12.83 12.67 -5.94
N ILE A 73 -12.47 13.94 -6.01
CA ILE A 73 -11.11 14.37 -6.34
C ILE A 73 -10.30 14.45 -5.05
N ILE A 74 -9.20 13.71 -4.98
CA ILE A 74 -8.28 13.81 -3.84
C ILE A 74 -7.46 15.10 -4.00
N TYR A 75 -7.72 16.06 -3.11
CA TYR A 75 -7.02 17.33 -3.07
C TYR A 75 -5.68 17.25 -2.34
N SER A 76 -5.64 16.54 -1.22
CA SER A 76 -4.42 16.26 -0.48
C SER A 76 -4.50 14.96 0.31
N ILE A 77 -3.33 14.40 0.61
CA ILE A 77 -3.18 13.19 1.41
C ILE A 77 -2.26 13.51 2.57
N THR A 78 -2.65 13.10 3.77
CA THR A 78 -1.82 13.21 4.97
C THR A 78 -1.16 11.88 5.26
N TYR A 79 0.17 11.86 5.35
CA TYR A 79 0.96 10.69 5.67
C TYR A 79 1.52 10.75 7.08
N ARG A 80 1.61 9.61 7.73
CA ARG A 80 2.44 9.44 8.92
C ARG A 80 3.89 9.35 8.46
N CYS A 81 4.73 10.25 8.92
CA CYS A 81 6.16 10.15 8.71
C CYS A 81 6.78 9.21 9.73
N ILE A 82 7.79 8.45 9.30
CA ILE A 82 8.66 7.67 10.16
C ILE A 82 10.01 8.38 10.28
N PRO A 83 10.77 8.16 11.37
CA PRO A 83 12.12 8.69 11.48
C PRO A 83 12.99 8.27 10.31
N VAL A 84 13.93 9.12 9.92
CA VAL A 84 14.94 8.76 8.92
C VAL A 84 15.77 7.59 9.42
N TYR A 85 15.96 6.59 8.58
CA TYR A 85 16.78 5.41 8.88
C TYR A 85 17.71 5.13 7.70
N ASN A 86 18.80 4.46 7.97
CA ASN A 86 19.71 4.00 6.94
C ASN A 86 19.21 2.67 6.39
N ILE A 87 19.28 2.52 5.07
CA ILE A 87 18.97 1.27 4.38
C ILE A 87 20.30 0.66 3.95
N GLU A 88 20.54 -0.58 4.34
CA GLU A 88 21.61 -1.41 3.79
C GLU A 88 21.00 -2.34 2.76
N GLU A 89 21.53 -2.30 1.54
CA GLU A 89 21.05 -3.15 0.45
C GLU A 89 22.11 -4.21 0.14
N GLU A 90 21.74 -5.48 0.32
CA GLU A 90 22.54 -6.61 -0.10
C GLU A 90 21.97 -7.19 -1.40
N ARG A 91 22.81 -7.28 -2.45
CA ARG A 91 22.42 -7.88 -3.73
C ARG A 91 23.17 -9.17 -3.96
N THR A 92 22.43 -10.27 -4.01
CA THR A 92 22.99 -11.57 -4.31
C THR A 92 22.48 -12.07 -5.66
N VAL A 93 23.39 -12.44 -6.55
CA VAL A 93 23.05 -13.07 -7.83
C VAL A 93 23.07 -14.57 -7.67
N VAL A 94 21.93 -15.21 -7.90
CA VAL A 94 21.78 -16.65 -7.82
C VAL A 94 21.43 -17.21 -9.20
N GLN A 95 22.25 -18.12 -9.72
CA GLN A 95 21.93 -18.83 -10.95
C GLN A 95 20.89 -19.91 -10.67
N ILE A 96 19.72 -19.78 -11.29
CA ILE A 96 18.70 -20.80 -11.29
C ILE A 96 18.89 -21.62 -12.58
N PRO A 97 19.19 -22.93 -12.49
CA PRO A 97 19.36 -23.76 -13.69
C PRO A 97 18.07 -23.76 -14.51
N TRP A 98 18.15 -23.22 -15.71
CA TRP A 98 17.05 -23.09 -16.67
C TRP A 98 17.62 -23.30 -18.10
N PRO A 99 16.94 -23.88 -19.06
CA PRO A 99 15.72 -24.66 -19.09
C PRO A 99 16.00 -26.18 -19.09
N GLY A 100 15.04 -26.98 -18.68
CA GLY A 100 15.11 -28.45 -18.73
C GLY A 100 15.06 -29.14 -17.36
N GLN A 101 15.14 -28.40 -16.28
CA GLN A 101 14.92 -28.99 -14.95
C GLN A 101 13.43 -28.96 -14.59
N LYS A 102 12.97 -30.01 -13.93
CA LYS A 102 11.60 -30.13 -13.46
C LYS A 102 11.24 -28.92 -12.60
N ALA A 103 10.05 -28.36 -12.78
CA ALA A 103 9.54 -27.18 -12.05
C ALA A 103 9.75 -27.27 -10.51
N PHE A 104 9.79 -28.49 -9.97
CA PHE A 104 10.07 -28.78 -8.58
C PHE A 104 11.44 -28.29 -8.11
N HIS A 105 12.50 -28.40 -8.92
CA HIS A 105 13.86 -27.97 -8.54
C HIS A 105 13.99 -26.44 -8.52
N VAL A 106 13.28 -25.75 -9.40
CA VAL A 106 13.22 -24.28 -9.42
C VAL A 106 12.52 -23.76 -8.17
N ARG A 107 11.41 -24.39 -7.80
CA ARG A 107 10.66 -24.06 -6.60
C ARG A 107 11.50 -24.22 -5.33
N HIS A 108 12.18 -25.33 -5.16
CA HIS A 108 13.02 -25.62 -3.98
C HIS A 108 14.16 -24.60 -3.83
N LYS A 109 14.81 -24.20 -4.92
CA LYS A 109 15.85 -23.19 -4.89
C LYS A 109 15.28 -21.82 -4.52
N PHE A 110 14.11 -21.48 -5.05
CA PHE A 110 13.43 -20.24 -4.74
C PHE A 110 13.01 -20.17 -3.27
N GLU A 111 12.46 -21.26 -2.73
CA GLU A 111 12.12 -21.38 -1.30
C GLU A 111 13.35 -21.28 -0.41
N ALA A 112 14.50 -21.84 -0.81
CA ALA A 112 15.75 -21.73 -0.07
C ALA A 112 16.28 -20.29 -0.07
N ILE A 113 16.19 -19.56 -1.20
CA ILE A 113 16.54 -18.16 -1.29
C ILE A 113 15.65 -17.33 -0.36
N LEU A 114 14.32 -17.56 -0.43
CA LEU A 114 13.38 -16.85 0.43
C LEU A 114 13.67 -17.09 1.92
N ARG A 115 13.96 -18.32 2.32
CA ARG A 115 14.25 -18.65 3.73
C ARG A 115 15.54 -18.03 4.25
N ASN A 116 16.56 -17.91 3.41
CA ASN A 116 17.86 -17.38 3.81
C ASN A 116 17.91 -15.84 3.86
N HIS A 117 16.95 -15.16 3.20
CA HIS A 117 16.93 -13.69 3.09
C HIS A 117 15.73 -13.03 3.75
N THR A 118 14.98 -13.75 4.59
CA THR A 118 13.80 -13.22 5.29
C THR A 118 14.12 -12.38 6.54
N GLU A 119 15.39 -12.17 6.85
CA GLU A 119 15.79 -11.35 8.02
C GLU A 119 15.75 -9.84 7.73
N GLY A 120 15.56 -9.43 6.47
CA GLY A 120 15.48 -8.03 6.06
C GLY A 120 14.07 -7.47 6.10
N GLU A 121 13.94 -6.15 6.31
CA GLU A 121 12.64 -5.46 6.25
C GLU A 121 12.04 -5.41 4.84
N PHE A 122 12.88 -5.48 3.81
CA PHE A 122 12.46 -5.45 2.40
C PHE A 122 13.19 -6.54 1.62
N PHE A 123 12.43 -7.29 0.85
CA PHE A 123 12.96 -8.33 -0.02
C PHE A 123 12.38 -8.19 -1.44
N SER A 124 13.26 -8.13 -2.44
CA SER A 124 12.86 -8.09 -3.85
C SER A 124 13.63 -9.11 -4.66
N VAL A 125 12.94 -9.84 -5.53
CA VAL A 125 13.55 -10.80 -6.45
C VAL A 125 13.32 -10.34 -7.87
N PHE A 126 14.41 -10.17 -8.62
CA PHE A 126 14.38 -9.93 -10.05
C PHE A 126 14.75 -11.21 -10.78
N VAL A 127 13.84 -11.74 -11.58
CA VAL A 127 14.08 -12.95 -12.37
C VAL A 127 14.37 -12.55 -13.80
N ASN A 128 15.57 -12.91 -14.31
CA ASN A 128 15.86 -12.81 -15.72
C ASN A 128 15.44 -14.12 -16.41
N PRO A 129 14.38 -14.13 -17.24
CA PRO A 129 13.93 -15.34 -17.91
C PRO A 129 14.78 -15.75 -19.12
N TYR A 130 15.75 -14.92 -19.50
CA TYR A 130 16.59 -15.19 -20.67
C TYR A 130 17.86 -15.90 -20.26
N PRO A 131 18.28 -16.94 -21.00
CA PRO A 131 19.57 -17.59 -20.76
C PRO A 131 20.70 -16.60 -21.04
N GLU A 132 21.77 -16.68 -20.23
CA GLU A 132 22.97 -15.91 -20.54
C GLU A 132 23.49 -16.28 -21.95
N PRO A 133 23.90 -15.29 -22.75
CA PRO A 133 24.53 -15.58 -24.02
C PRO A 133 25.78 -16.43 -23.74
N LYS A 134 25.85 -17.60 -24.35
CA LYS A 134 27.07 -18.42 -24.30
C LYS A 134 28.21 -17.59 -24.90
N ARG A 135 29.17 -17.24 -24.06
CA ARG A 135 30.46 -16.66 -24.53
C ARG A 135 31.26 -17.70 -25.26
#